data_200bf19444396f892705e051d6a9b6af
#
_entry.id   200bf19444396f892705e051d6a9b6af
#
_cell.length_a   1.000
_cell.length_b   1.000
_cell.length_c   1.000
_cell.angle_alpha   90.00
_cell.angle_beta   90.00
_cell.angle_gamma   90.00
#
_symmetry.space_group_name_H-M   'P 1'
#
loop_
_entity.id
_entity.type
_entity.pdbx_description
1 polymer ?
#
loop_
_entity_poly.entity_id
_entity_poly.type
_entity_poly.pdbx_seq_one_letter_code
_entity_poly.pdbx_strand_id
1 'polypeptide(L)'
;MTFSEQIVYGWFKPSKYKDMIELPRRRFASYVIVMMFVLAIVSYVVPTASIISGFGGFEKLFKQSLGEVNYTDDTLSVSNKFDMHINSANFLVDTTQETVQNDSLKKQGMFFAVGSKTVRVSMVLGSKVTDYGVYYLSDYLPDGFNNDSLVAMIPSIYAALF
;
A
#
# COMPACT_ATOMS: atom_id res chain seq x y z
N MET A 1 -9.92 -4.54 -38.76
CA MET A 1 -9.71 -5.15 -37.44
C MET A 1 -10.32 -4.26 -36.37
N THR A 2 -11.26 -4.76 -35.60
CA THR A 2 -11.93 -4.04 -34.51
C THR A 2 -11.07 -4.09 -33.24
N PHE A 3 -11.37 -3.23 -32.26
CA PHE A 3 -10.63 -3.20 -31.00
C PHE A 3 -10.74 -4.51 -30.22
N SER A 4 -11.94 -5.10 -30.20
CA SER A 4 -12.18 -6.42 -29.57
C SER A 4 -11.39 -7.55 -30.25
N GLU A 5 -11.28 -7.54 -31.57
CA GLU A 5 -10.43 -8.51 -32.30
C GLU A 5 -8.95 -8.34 -31.94
N GLN A 6 -8.49 -7.11 -31.71
CA GLN A 6 -7.10 -6.84 -31.29
C GLN A 6 -6.80 -7.47 -29.92
N ILE A 7 -7.73 -7.35 -28.96
CA ILE A 7 -7.58 -7.97 -27.65
C ILE A 7 -7.52 -9.51 -27.81
N VAL A 8 -8.47 -10.11 -28.50
CA VAL A 8 -8.52 -11.57 -28.69
C VAL A 8 -7.26 -12.08 -29.42
N TYR A 9 -6.82 -11.37 -30.44
CA TYR A 9 -5.64 -11.79 -31.22
C TYR A 9 -4.35 -11.60 -30.43
N GLY A 10 -4.23 -10.53 -29.63
CA GLY A 10 -3.09 -10.29 -28.81
C GLY A 10 -2.88 -11.32 -27.69
N TRP A 11 -3.97 -11.90 -27.18
CA TRP A 11 -3.88 -12.89 -26.10
C TRP A 11 -3.87 -14.35 -26.60
N PHE A 12 -4.63 -14.65 -27.63
CA PHE A 12 -4.93 -16.05 -27.99
C PHE A 12 -4.47 -16.46 -29.40
N LYS A 13 -4.01 -15.52 -30.25
CA LYS A 13 -3.62 -15.81 -31.64
C LYS A 13 -2.31 -15.11 -32.02
N PRO A 14 -1.15 -15.62 -31.56
CA PRO A 14 0.17 -15.04 -31.90
C PRO A 14 0.44 -14.93 -33.40
N SER A 15 -0.13 -15.83 -34.23
CA SER A 15 -0.02 -15.81 -35.68
C SER A 15 -0.59 -14.53 -36.31
N LYS A 16 -1.44 -13.79 -35.59
CA LYS A 16 -2.06 -12.54 -36.04
C LYS A 16 -1.30 -11.27 -35.61
N TYR A 17 -0.17 -11.40 -34.93
CA TYR A 17 0.63 -10.24 -34.50
C TYR A 17 1.13 -9.41 -35.69
N LYS A 18 1.44 -10.03 -36.80
CA LYS A 18 1.83 -9.33 -38.01
C LYS A 18 0.75 -8.35 -38.49
N ASP A 19 -0.50 -8.81 -38.51
CA ASP A 19 -1.66 -8.00 -38.89
C ASP A 19 -1.88 -6.82 -37.93
N MET A 20 -1.49 -6.98 -36.65
CA MET A 20 -1.57 -5.92 -35.62
C MET A 20 -0.50 -4.86 -35.79
N ILE A 21 0.72 -5.23 -36.21
CA ILE A 21 1.84 -4.28 -36.44
C ILE A 21 1.55 -3.39 -37.66
N GLU A 22 0.81 -3.87 -38.64
CA GLU A 22 0.40 -3.14 -39.83
C GLU A 22 -0.74 -2.13 -39.60
N LEU A 23 -1.30 -2.09 -38.38
CA LEU A 23 -2.34 -1.13 -38.02
C LEU A 23 -1.82 0.33 -37.99
N PRO A 24 -2.70 1.32 -38.26
CA PRO A 24 -2.35 2.72 -38.06
C PRO A 24 -1.82 2.97 -36.66
N ARG A 25 -0.70 3.71 -36.55
CA ARG A 25 0.02 3.98 -35.27
C ARG A 25 -0.90 4.40 -34.12
N ARG A 26 -1.94 5.19 -34.38
CA ARG A 26 -2.93 5.61 -33.38
C ARG A 26 -3.69 4.43 -32.78
N ARG A 27 -4.15 3.49 -33.61
CA ARG A 27 -4.91 2.32 -33.15
C ARG A 27 -4.02 1.33 -32.38
N PHE A 28 -2.80 1.13 -32.86
CA PHE A 28 -1.82 0.32 -32.15
C PHE A 28 -1.46 0.91 -30.77
N ALA A 29 -1.22 2.23 -30.71
CA ALA A 29 -0.94 2.91 -29.44
C ALA A 29 -2.10 2.81 -28.45
N SER A 30 -3.34 3.00 -28.92
CA SER A 30 -4.53 2.83 -28.06
C SER A 30 -4.64 1.40 -27.50
N TYR A 31 -4.37 0.40 -28.30
CA TYR A 31 -4.33 -1.00 -27.86
C TYR A 31 -3.28 -1.23 -26.79
N VAL A 32 -2.05 -0.76 -27.00
CA VAL A 32 -0.95 -0.89 -26.02
C VAL A 32 -1.30 -0.22 -24.70
N ILE A 33 -1.84 1.00 -24.73
CA ILE A 33 -2.25 1.73 -23.50
C ILE A 33 -3.33 0.94 -22.74
N VAL A 34 -4.36 0.46 -23.42
CA VAL A 34 -5.41 -0.33 -22.75
C VAL A 34 -4.86 -1.63 -22.20
N MET A 35 -3.98 -2.31 -22.93
CA MET A 35 -3.33 -3.55 -22.44
C MET A 35 -2.45 -3.29 -21.23
N MET A 36 -1.68 -2.20 -21.21
CA MET A 36 -0.90 -1.81 -20.02
C MET A 36 -1.82 -1.54 -18.83
N PHE A 37 -2.96 -0.89 -19.05
CA PHE A 37 -3.94 -0.62 -18.00
C PHE A 37 -4.58 -1.90 -17.45
N VAL A 38 -4.97 -2.82 -18.33
CA VAL A 38 -5.50 -4.14 -17.93
C VAL A 38 -4.46 -4.95 -17.15
N LEU A 39 -3.21 -4.97 -17.62
CA LEU A 39 -2.11 -5.65 -16.92
C LEU A 39 -1.85 -5.02 -15.54
N ALA A 40 -1.89 -3.69 -15.44
CA ALA A 40 -1.76 -3.01 -14.15
C ALA A 40 -2.89 -3.42 -13.18
N ILE A 41 -4.15 -3.42 -13.64
CA ILE A 41 -5.29 -3.88 -12.83
C ILE A 41 -5.09 -5.33 -12.38
N VAL A 42 -4.79 -6.24 -13.30
CA VAL A 42 -4.62 -7.66 -12.98
C VAL A 42 -3.43 -7.89 -12.03
N SER A 43 -2.33 -7.17 -12.23
CA SER A 43 -1.10 -7.37 -11.44
C SER A 43 -1.12 -6.71 -10.06
N TYR A 44 -1.88 -5.63 -9.88
CA TYR A 44 -1.88 -4.87 -8.63
C TYR A 44 -3.23 -4.89 -7.91
N VAL A 45 -4.32 -4.62 -8.61
CA VAL A 45 -5.64 -4.50 -7.99
C VAL A 45 -6.19 -5.85 -7.56
N VAL A 46 -6.11 -6.86 -8.43
CA VAL A 46 -6.66 -8.19 -8.14
C VAL A 46 -5.95 -8.87 -6.96
N PRO A 47 -4.61 -8.94 -6.89
CA PRO A 47 -3.93 -9.52 -5.74
C PRO A 47 -4.23 -8.76 -4.44
N THR A 48 -4.22 -7.42 -4.48
CA THR A 48 -4.50 -6.59 -3.32
C THR A 48 -5.93 -6.82 -2.82
N ALA A 49 -6.93 -6.81 -3.71
CA ALA A 49 -8.31 -7.10 -3.36
C ALA A 49 -8.49 -8.53 -2.82
N SER A 50 -7.76 -9.50 -3.37
CA SER A 50 -7.80 -10.89 -2.90
C SER A 50 -7.24 -11.04 -1.49
N ILE A 51 -6.13 -10.35 -1.17
CA ILE A 51 -5.55 -10.33 0.18
C ILE A 51 -6.55 -9.73 1.16
N ILE A 52 -7.09 -8.55 0.85
CA ILE A 52 -8.03 -7.84 1.73
C ILE A 52 -9.31 -8.66 1.95
N SER A 53 -9.86 -9.24 0.89
CA SER A 53 -11.06 -10.09 1.00
C SER A 53 -10.79 -11.38 1.78
N GLY A 54 -9.58 -11.94 1.68
CA GLY A 54 -9.14 -13.09 2.48
C GLY A 54 -9.15 -12.82 3.99
N PHE A 55 -8.87 -11.59 4.40
CA PHE A 55 -9.01 -11.16 5.81
C PHE A 55 -10.44 -10.75 6.20
N GLY A 56 -11.37 -10.75 5.27
CA GLY A 56 -12.76 -10.34 5.50
C GLY A 56 -12.96 -8.82 5.49
N GLY A 57 -12.09 -8.10 4.78
CA GLY A 57 -12.10 -6.66 4.61
C GLY A 57 -11.05 -5.92 5.44
N PHE A 58 -10.85 -4.65 5.15
CA PHE A 58 -9.86 -3.81 5.85
C PHE A 58 -10.17 -3.67 7.34
N GLU A 59 -11.43 -3.53 7.71
CA GLU A 59 -11.83 -3.40 9.12
C GLU A 59 -11.34 -4.59 9.95
N LYS A 60 -11.58 -5.82 9.46
CA LYS A 60 -11.10 -7.02 10.15
C LYS A 60 -9.59 -7.11 10.14
N LEU A 61 -8.95 -6.75 9.02
CA LEU A 61 -7.49 -6.72 8.92
C LEU A 61 -6.89 -5.81 10.01
N PHE A 62 -7.39 -4.59 10.16
CA PHE A 62 -6.91 -3.66 11.17
C PHE A 62 -7.22 -4.12 12.60
N LYS A 63 -8.46 -4.56 12.86
CA LYS A 63 -8.84 -5.08 14.20
C LYS A 63 -8.03 -6.29 14.60
N GLN A 64 -7.74 -7.21 13.71
CA GLN A 64 -6.91 -8.39 13.99
C GLN A 64 -5.43 -8.05 14.16
N SER A 65 -4.93 -7.09 13.36
CA SER A 65 -3.50 -6.75 13.33
C SER A 65 -3.10 -5.78 14.42
N LEU A 66 -3.86 -4.72 14.64
CA LEU A 66 -3.58 -3.66 15.62
C LEU A 66 -4.34 -3.85 16.93
N GLY A 67 -5.48 -4.57 16.92
CA GLY A 67 -6.39 -4.67 18.04
C GLY A 67 -7.15 -3.36 18.26
N GLU A 68 -7.25 -2.93 19.50
CA GLU A 68 -7.85 -1.64 19.83
C GLU A 68 -6.85 -0.52 19.57
N VAL A 69 -7.30 0.50 18.84
CA VAL A 69 -6.57 1.72 18.53
C VAL A 69 -7.25 2.86 19.25
N ASN A 70 -6.50 3.61 20.06
CA ASN A 70 -6.98 4.78 20.76
C ASN A 70 -5.90 5.86 20.77
N TYR A 71 -6.27 7.09 20.47
CA TYR A 71 -5.40 8.26 20.53
C TYR A 71 -6.03 9.28 21.46
N THR A 72 -5.36 9.54 22.59
CA THR A 72 -5.83 10.43 23.63
C THR A 72 -4.61 11.11 24.28
N ASP A 73 -4.73 12.38 24.62
CA ASP A 73 -3.66 13.17 25.26
C ASP A 73 -2.32 13.05 24.48
N ASP A 74 -2.37 13.27 23.16
CA ASP A 74 -1.22 13.19 22.25
C ASP A 74 -0.50 11.82 22.24
N THR A 75 -1.17 10.78 22.70
CA THR A 75 -0.59 9.45 22.81
C THR A 75 -1.44 8.41 22.09
N LEU A 76 -0.82 7.74 21.10
CA LEU A 76 -1.40 6.59 20.42
C LEU A 76 -1.15 5.34 21.24
N SER A 77 -2.20 4.56 21.44
CA SER A 77 -2.16 3.22 22.03
C SER A 77 -2.74 2.22 21.06
N VAL A 78 -2.02 1.12 20.82
CA VAL A 78 -2.53 -0.05 20.09
C VAL A 78 -2.33 -1.29 20.96
N SER A 79 -3.31 -2.21 20.93
CA SER A 79 -3.22 -3.42 21.75
C SER A 79 -2.15 -4.39 21.27
N ASN A 80 -1.87 -4.41 19.97
CA ASN A 80 -0.93 -5.35 19.36
C ASN A 80 0.17 -4.60 18.61
N LYS A 81 1.41 -5.04 18.77
CA LYS A 81 2.50 -4.64 17.89
C LYS A 81 2.27 -5.18 16.50
N PHE A 82 2.42 -4.34 15.48
CA PHE A 82 2.24 -4.70 14.08
C PHE A 82 3.54 -4.56 13.31
N ASP A 83 3.94 -5.60 12.58
CA ASP A 83 5.13 -5.62 11.74
C ASP A 83 4.77 -6.28 10.40
N MET A 84 4.67 -5.49 9.35
CA MET A 84 4.34 -5.96 8.01
C MET A 84 5.43 -5.54 7.02
N HIS A 85 5.81 -6.48 6.16
CA HIS A 85 6.76 -6.26 5.09
C HIS A 85 6.09 -6.46 3.74
N ILE A 86 6.14 -5.43 2.89
CA ILE A 86 5.61 -5.48 1.52
C ILE A 86 6.71 -5.00 0.57
N ASN A 87 7.21 -5.90 -0.25
CA ASN A 87 8.34 -5.63 -1.17
C ASN A 87 9.57 -5.09 -0.42
N SER A 88 9.88 -3.79 -0.60
CA SER A 88 10.98 -3.10 0.08
C SER A 88 10.52 -2.11 1.16
N ALA A 89 9.23 -2.09 1.46
CA ALA A 89 8.64 -1.26 2.51
C ALA A 89 8.28 -2.08 3.75
N ASN A 90 8.67 -1.57 4.91
CA ASN A 90 8.37 -2.15 6.22
C ASN A 90 7.45 -1.20 6.98
N PHE A 91 6.33 -1.71 7.47
CA PHE A 91 5.38 -0.98 8.30
C PHE A 91 5.44 -1.55 9.71
N LEU A 92 5.89 -0.75 10.65
CA LEU A 92 6.05 -1.13 12.06
C LEU A 92 5.20 -0.21 12.93
N VAL A 93 4.32 -0.79 13.75
CA VAL A 93 3.61 -0.05 14.80
C VAL A 93 4.01 -0.63 16.15
N ASP A 94 4.65 0.18 16.98
CA ASP A 94 5.13 -0.19 18.31
C ASP A 94 4.93 0.98 19.28
N THR A 95 3.77 1.06 19.87
CA THR A 95 3.38 2.14 20.79
C THR A 95 3.94 1.97 22.20
N THR A 96 4.79 0.98 22.45
CA THR A 96 5.56 0.89 23.70
C THR A 96 6.69 1.92 23.76
N GLN A 97 7.01 2.53 22.61
CA GLN A 97 8.02 3.58 22.46
C GLN A 97 7.38 4.88 21.98
N GLU A 98 7.80 6.03 22.48
CA GLU A 98 7.33 7.34 21.96
C GLU A 98 7.75 7.52 20.49
N THR A 99 9.00 7.22 20.19
CA THR A 99 9.57 7.17 18.85
C THR A 99 10.27 5.81 18.69
N VAL A 100 9.98 5.10 17.62
CA VAL A 100 10.60 3.79 17.35
C VAL A 100 12.11 3.95 17.15
N GLN A 101 12.89 3.24 17.95
CA GLN A 101 14.36 3.29 17.94
C GLN A 101 14.97 2.41 16.83
N ASN A 102 16.23 2.66 16.49
CA ASN A 102 16.98 1.91 15.47
C ASN A 102 17.02 0.41 15.73
N ASP A 103 17.09 0.00 16.99
CA ASP A 103 17.13 -1.41 17.40
C ASP A 103 15.90 -2.21 16.98
N SER A 104 14.79 -1.52 16.73
CA SER A 104 13.55 -2.11 16.22
C SER A 104 13.53 -2.25 14.70
N LEU A 105 14.42 -1.55 13.96
CA LEU A 105 14.48 -1.52 12.49
C LEU A 105 15.43 -2.61 11.97
N LYS A 106 15.02 -3.86 12.07
CA LYS A 106 15.90 -5.04 11.79
C LYS A 106 15.94 -5.47 10.34
N LYS A 107 14.97 -5.06 9.52
CA LYS A 107 14.87 -5.47 8.11
C LYS A 107 15.51 -4.45 7.20
N GLN A 108 15.91 -4.86 5.99
CA GLN A 108 16.38 -3.93 4.95
C GLN A 108 15.19 -3.22 4.29
N GLY A 109 15.41 -1.99 3.81
CA GLY A 109 14.42 -1.24 3.05
C GLY A 109 13.88 0.00 3.76
N MET A 110 12.83 0.57 3.19
CA MET A 110 12.13 1.74 3.73
C MET A 110 11.28 1.32 4.93
N PHE A 111 11.36 2.09 6.01
CA PHE A 111 10.52 1.93 7.20
C PHE A 111 9.55 3.08 7.37
N PHE A 112 8.30 2.73 7.65
CA PHE A 112 7.27 3.60 8.20
C PHE A 112 6.96 3.09 9.61
N ALA A 113 7.61 3.69 10.60
CA ALA A 113 7.57 3.22 11.98
C ALA A 113 6.74 4.18 12.84
N VAL A 114 5.66 3.67 13.42
CA VAL A 114 4.71 4.42 14.25
C VAL A 114 4.95 4.07 15.72
N GLY A 115 5.35 5.06 16.49
CA GLY A 115 5.42 5.02 17.95
C GLY A 115 4.16 5.56 18.62
N SER A 116 4.20 5.77 19.92
CA SER A 116 3.04 6.34 20.62
C SER A 116 2.84 7.84 20.37
N LYS A 117 3.89 8.59 20.01
CA LYS A 117 3.80 10.04 19.74
C LYS A 117 4.24 10.43 18.34
N THR A 118 5.00 9.60 17.64
CA THR A 118 5.62 9.98 16.38
C THR A 118 5.50 8.91 15.30
N VAL A 119 5.52 9.35 14.04
CA VAL A 119 5.79 8.53 12.87
C VAL A 119 7.19 8.82 12.38
N ARG A 120 8.01 7.82 12.24
CA ARG A 120 9.38 7.90 11.74
C ARG A 120 9.48 7.26 10.37
N VAL A 121 10.07 7.96 9.43
CA VAL A 121 10.37 7.44 8.08
C VAL A 121 11.87 7.29 7.96
N SER A 122 12.34 6.07 7.70
CA SER A 122 13.77 5.73 7.66
C SER A 122 14.07 4.74 6.55
N MET A 123 15.32 4.70 6.10
CA MET A 123 15.85 3.69 5.18
C MET A 123 16.96 2.91 5.87
N VAL A 124 16.87 1.60 5.83
CA VAL A 124 17.90 0.69 6.35
C VAL A 124 18.63 0.03 5.19
N LEU A 125 19.94 0.29 5.08
CA LEU A 125 20.84 -0.29 4.09
C LEU A 125 22.08 -0.87 4.80
N GLY A 126 22.18 -2.19 4.85
CA GLY A 126 23.22 -2.88 5.64
C GLY A 126 23.04 -2.58 7.13
N SER A 127 24.08 -2.03 7.75
CA SER A 127 24.09 -1.59 9.16
C SER A 127 23.72 -0.11 9.32
N LYS A 128 23.52 0.63 8.23
CA LYS A 128 23.25 2.06 8.26
C LYS A 128 21.76 2.33 8.22
N VAL A 129 21.29 3.13 9.20
CA VAL A 129 19.94 3.71 9.22
C VAL A 129 20.05 5.18 8.83
N THR A 130 19.25 5.60 7.86
CA THR A 130 19.15 7.00 7.42
C THR A 130 17.73 7.46 7.64
N ASP A 131 17.54 8.50 8.45
CA ASP A 131 16.23 9.09 8.71
C ASP A 131 15.89 10.13 7.64
N TYR A 132 14.64 10.04 7.13
CA TYR A 132 14.07 11.06 6.25
C TYR A 132 13.19 12.05 7.00
N GLY A 133 12.65 11.66 8.15
CA GLY A 133 11.87 12.54 8.99
C GLY A 133 11.23 11.81 10.17
N VAL A 134 10.95 12.62 11.20
CA VAL A 134 10.13 12.24 12.35
C VAL A 134 9.00 13.26 12.45
N TYR A 135 7.77 12.80 12.46
CA TYR A 135 6.56 13.60 12.43
C TYR A 135 5.76 13.32 13.70
N TYR A 136 5.26 14.36 14.38
CA TYR A 136 4.41 14.19 15.54
C TYR A 136 3.00 13.79 15.13
N LEU A 137 2.42 12.81 15.82
CA LEU A 137 1.05 12.37 15.58
C LEU A 137 0.04 13.46 15.90
N SER A 138 0.32 14.34 16.87
CA SER A 138 -0.50 15.49 17.24
C SER A 138 -0.76 16.47 16.09
N ASP A 139 0.12 16.51 15.09
CA ASP A 139 -0.05 17.39 13.93
C ASP A 139 -1.05 16.83 12.92
N TYR A 140 -1.41 15.54 13.01
CA TYR A 140 -2.18 14.83 11.99
C TYR A 140 -3.40 14.10 12.53
N LEU A 141 -3.38 13.65 13.78
CA LEU A 141 -4.48 12.91 14.38
C LEU A 141 -5.29 13.79 15.34
N PRO A 142 -6.62 13.82 15.16
CA PRO A 142 -7.49 14.49 16.13
C PRO A 142 -7.55 13.68 17.44
N ASP A 143 -7.74 14.36 18.54
CA ASP A 143 -7.99 13.72 19.82
C ASP A 143 -9.27 12.86 19.76
N GLY A 144 -9.26 11.70 20.40
CA GLY A 144 -10.33 10.70 20.30
C GLY A 144 -10.30 9.85 19.03
N PHE A 145 -9.22 9.89 18.23
CA PHE A 145 -9.04 9.00 17.09
C PHE A 145 -9.01 7.53 17.54
N ASN A 146 -9.78 6.68 16.88
CA ASN A 146 -9.99 5.28 17.27
C ASN A 146 -10.16 4.36 16.05
N ASN A 147 -10.51 3.11 16.27
CA ASN A 147 -10.74 2.12 15.19
C ASN A 147 -11.77 2.59 14.16
N ASP A 148 -12.85 3.24 14.58
CA ASP A 148 -13.89 3.70 13.67
C ASP A 148 -13.38 4.86 12.80
N SER A 149 -12.59 5.76 13.39
CA SER A 149 -11.88 6.84 12.67
C SER A 149 -10.92 6.27 11.63
N LEU A 150 -10.16 5.23 11.99
CA LEU A 150 -9.25 4.53 11.08
C LEU A 150 -10.00 3.91 9.90
N VAL A 151 -11.11 3.23 10.16
CA VAL A 151 -11.96 2.62 9.12
C VAL A 151 -12.56 3.70 8.21
N ALA A 152 -12.99 4.83 8.77
CA ALA A 152 -13.54 5.96 7.99
C ALA A 152 -12.51 6.61 7.05
N MET A 153 -11.20 6.50 7.33
CA MET A 153 -10.13 7.00 6.46
C MET A 153 -9.84 6.08 5.25
N ILE A 154 -10.27 4.83 5.27
CA ILE A 154 -9.96 3.85 4.22
C ILE A 154 -10.36 4.33 2.82
N PRO A 155 -11.56 4.89 2.57
CA PRO A 155 -11.91 5.40 1.24
C PRO A 155 -10.97 6.50 0.75
N SER A 156 -10.51 7.38 1.64
CA SER A 156 -9.57 8.45 1.32
C SER A 156 -8.18 7.92 0.98
N ILE A 157 -7.72 6.89 1.69
CA ILE A 157 -6.45 6.19 1.39
C ILE A 157 -6.52 5.54 0.01
N TYR A 158 -7.64 4.90 -0.33
CA TYR A 158 -7.84 4.35 -1.67
C TYR A 158 -7.81 5.43 -2.75
N ALA A 159 -8.53 6.52 -2.55
CA ALA A 159 -8.56 7.63 -3.51
C ALA A 159 -7.19 8.30 -3.70
N ALA A 160 -6.29 8.21 -2.71
CA ALA A 160 -4.93 8.74 -2.80
C ALA A 160 -3.93 7.77 -3.46
N LEU A 161 -4.25 6.46 -3.50
CA LEU A 161 -3.38 5.43 -4.06
C LEU A 161 -3.71 5.08 -5.53
N PHE A 162 -4.87 5.48 -6.03
CA PHE A 162 -5.38 5.22 -7.38
C PHE A 162 -5.89 6.48 -8.07
#